data_0fb08290296d177a24393c913c3c1704
#
_entry.id   0fb08290296d177a24393c913c3c1704
#
_cell.length_a   1.000
_cell.length_b   1.000
_cell.length_c   1.000
_cell.angle_alpha   90.00
_cell.angle_beta   90.00
_cell.angle_gamma   90.00
#
_symmetry.space_group_name_H-M   'P 1'
#
loop_
_entity.id
_entity.type
_entity.pdbx_description
1 polymer ?
#
loop_
_entity_poly.entity_id
_entity_poly.type
_entity_poly.pdbx_seq_one_letter_code
_entity_poly.pdbx_strand_id
1 'polypeptide(L)'
;MGDAFFNQEEIMSKELAKTYDPKGLEDRLYQKWMDNGYFHAKVNPDKKPFTIVMPPPNVTGQLHMGHALDETMQDILIRFKRMQGYEALWQPGTDHAAIATEVKVIDKLKKEGIDKHDIGREEFLKHAWAWKEEYGGKIINQLKKLGASADWERERFTMDEGCSKAVQELSLIHI
;
A
#
# COMPACT_ATOMS: atom_id res chain seq x y z
N MET A 1 34.32 -16.79 9.81
CA MET A 1 33.69 -16.78 11.14
C MET A 1 34.23 -15.53 11.83
N GLY A 2 33.49 -14.47 11.83
CA GLY A 2 33.82 -13.20 12.51
C GLY A 2 32.65 -12.86 13.39
N ASP A 3 32.83 -13.13 14.68
CA ASP A 3 31.87 -12.82 15.73
C ASP A 3 31.65 -11.31 15.81
N ALA A 4 30.50 -10.85 15.37
CA ALA A 4 30.04 -9.51 15.69
C ALA A 4 29.63 -9.49 17.17
N PHE A 5 30.60 -9.33 18.05
CA PHE A 5 30.35 -8.94 19.42
C PHE A 5 29.67 -7.58 19.42
N PHE A 6 28.37 -7.56 19.55
CA PHE A 6 27.64 -6.37 19.91
C PHE A 6 28.15 -5.92 21.28
N ASN A 7 28.76 -4.75 21.33
CA ASN A 7 29.30 -4.19 22.53
C ASN A 7 28.14 -3.89 23.49
N GLN A 8 27.90 -4.79 24.43
CA GLN A 8 26.80 -4.68 25.43
C GLN A 8 26.90 -3.39 26.28
N GLU A 9 28.08 -2.80 26.37
CA GLU A 9 28.31 -1.56 27.12
C GLU A 9 27.72 -0.32 26.42
N GLU A 10 27.60 -0.31 25.09
CA GLU A 10 26.96 0.81 24.37
C GLU A 10 25.43 0.81 24.50
N ILE A 11 24.82 -0.33 24.82
CA ILE A 11 23.36 -0.47 24.98
C ILE A 11 22.91 0.01 26.36
N MET A 12 23.75 -0.09 27.39
CA MET A 12 23.40 0.23 28.78
C MET A 12 23.61 1.71 29.18
N SER A 13 24.18 2.55 28.31
CA SER A 13 24.54 3.94 28.67
C SER A 13 23.59 5.02 28.15
N LYS A 14 22.59 4.69 27.33
CA LYS A 14 21.61 5.68 26.85
C LYS A 14 20.37 5.66 27.71
N GLU A 15 20.26 6.63 28.59
CA GLU A 15 19.02 6.91 29.31
C GLU A 15 17.90 7.17 28.31
N LEU A 16 16.84 6.39 28.39
CA LEU A 16 15.68 6.57 27.49
C LEU A 16 14.99 7.89 27.81
N ALA A 17 14.55 8.59 26.76
CA ALA A 17 13.75 9.80 26.93
C ALA A 17 12.47 9.49 27.72
N LYS A 18 12.06 10.42 28.62
CA LYS A 18 10.87 10.26 29.45
C LYS A 18 9.57 10.14 28.65
N THR A 19 9.56 10.68 27.44
CA THR A 19 8.39 10.65 26.54
C THR A 19 8.81 10.09 25.18
N TYR A 20 7.89 9.35 24.56
CA TYR A 20 8.08 8.85 23.20
C TYR A 20 8.00 10.00 22.20
N ASP A 21 9.02 10.16 21.35
CA ASP A 21 9.01 11.05 20.19
C ASP A 21 9.06 10.23 18.90
N PRO A 22 7.97 10.21 18.11
CA PRO A 22 7.92 9.47 16.86
C PRO A 22 8.78 10.06 15.75
N LYS A 23 9.18 11.34 15.87
CA LYS A 23 9.89 12.05 14.82
C LYS A 23 11.21 11.37 14.45
N GLY A 24 11.31 10.97 13.18
CA GLY A 24 12.49 10.31 12.62
C GLY A 24 12.71 8.86 13.10
N LEU A 25 12.12 8.44 14.22
CA LEU A 25 12.23 7.06 14.69
C LEU A 25 11.39 6.10 13.85
N GLU A 26 10.12 6.44 13.64
CA GLU A 26 9.19 5.59 12.89
C GLU A 26 9.63 5.43 11.44
N ASP A 27 9.98 6.53 10.77
CA ASP A 27 10.47 6.51 9.40
C ASP A 27 11.74 5.67 9.26
N ARG A 28 12.69 5.81 10.19
CA ARG A 28 13.93 5.02 10.20
C ARG A 28 13.67 3.54 10.41
N LEU A 29 12.76 3.17 11.32
CA LEU A 29 12.42 1.78 11.56
C LEU A 29 11.70 1.18 10.35
N TYR A 30 10.75 1.90 9.79
CA TYR A 30 10.02 1.42 8.62
C TYR A 30 10.95 1.23 7.43
N GLN A 31 11.84 2.20 7.16
CA GLN A 31 12.85 2.08 6.11
C GLN A 31 13.76 0.85 6.33
N LYS A 32 14.21 0.62 7.58
CA LYS A 32 14.98 -0.57 7.92
C LYS A 32 14.22 -1.88 7.60
N TRP A 33 12.92 -1.93 7.84
CA TRP A 33 12.11 -3.10 7.51
C TRP A 33 12.03 -3.32 6.00
N MET A 34 11.87 -2.24 5.25
CA MET A 34 11.84 -2.28 3.78
C MET A 34 13.19 -2.73 3.20
N ASP A 35 14.29 -2.14 3.65
CA ASP A 35 15.64 -2.45 3.17
C ASP A 35 16.05 -3.91 3.42
N ASN A 36 15.51 -4.50 4.49
CA ASN A 36 15.76 -5.92 4.80
C ASN A 36 14.73 -6.87 4.14
N GLY A 37 13.76 -6.37 3.41
CA GLY A 37 12.75 -7.16 2.73
C GLY A 37 11.86 -8.01 3.67
N TYR A 38 11.62 -7.53 4.90
CA TYR A 38 10.88 -8.31 5.90
C TYR A 38 9.42 -8.58 5.54
N PHE A 39 8.87 -7.80 4.62
CA PHE A 39 7.48 -7.92 4.19
C PHE A 39 7.33 -8.72 2.89
N HIS A 40 8.45 -8.99 2.21
CA HIS A 40 8.45 -9.69 0.94
C HIS A 40 8.26 -11.20 1.14
N ALA A 41 7.19 -11.75 0.58
CA ALA A 41 6.90 -13.18 0.61
C ALA A 41 7.60 -13.91 -0.55
N LYS A 42 8.09 -15.12 -0.29
CA LYS A 42 8.76 -15.96 -1.26
C LYS A 42 8.07 -17.31 -1.37
N VAL A 43 8.17 -17.95 -2.53
CA VAL A 43 7.74 -19.34 -2.65
C VAL A 43 8.67 -20.20 -1.82
N ASN A 44 8.15 -20.81 -0.76
CA ASN A 44 8.90 -21.67 0.14
C ASN A 44 8.10 -22.95 0.42
N PRO A 45 8.49 -24.10 -0.16
CA PRO A 45 7.77 -25.36 0.02
C PRO A 45 7.82 -25.90 1.47
N ASP A 46 8.80 -25.46 2.27
CA ASP A 46 8.99 -25.93 3.63
C ASP A 46 8.13 -25.15 4.65
N LYS A 47 7.46 -24.09 4.22
CA LYS A 47 6.60 -23.26 5.06
C LYS A 47 5.14 -23.31 4.62
N LYS A 48 4.24 -23.30 5.58
CA LYS A 48 2.82 -23.16 5.28
C LYS A 48 2.53 -21.75 4.73
N PRO A 49 1.83 -21.62 3.60
CA PRO A 49 1.45 -20.32 3.08
C PRO A 49 0.29 -19.73 3.88
N PHE A 50 0.27 -18.41 4.00
CA PHE A 50 -0.87 -17.63 4.50
C PHE A 50 -0.96 -16.34 3.72
N THR A 51 -2.10 -16.07 3.10
CA THR A 51 -2.27 -14.90 2.22
C THR A 51 -3.53 -14.12 2.62
N ILE A 52 -3.37 -12.81 2.72
CA ILE A 52 -4.48 -11.85 2.72
C ILE A 52 -4.32 -10.96 1.50
N VAL A 53 -5.40 -10.79 0.76
CA VAL A 53 -5.50 -9.74 -0.27
C VAL A 53 -6.14 -8.53 0.39
N MET A 54 -5.40 -7.44 0.45
CA MET A 54 -5.88 -6.17 0.98
C MET A 54 -7.09 -5.70 0.15
N PRO A 55 -8.24 -5.41 0.75
CA PRO A 55 -9.30 -4.70 0.04
C PRO A 55 -8.75 -3.39 -0.51
N PRO A 56 -8.66 -3.22 -1.84
CA PRO A 56 -7.91 -2.12 -2.41
C PRO A 56 -8.63 -0.78 -2.16
N PRO A 57 -8.03 0.18 -1.44
CA PRO A 57 -8.65 1.48 -1.24
C PRO A 57 -8.91 2.20 -2.56
N ASN A 58 -10.07 2.84 -2.64
CA ASN A 58 -10.47 3.66 -3.78
C ASN A 58 -9.59 4.91 -3.89
N VAL A 59 -9.09 5.23 -5.09
CA VAL A 59 -8.28 6.44 -5.32
C VAL A 59 -9.14 7.73 -5.40
N THR A 60 -10.16 7.80 -4.56
CA THR A 60 -11.10 8.94 -4.49
C THR A 60 -10.65 10.05 -3.54
N GLY A 61 -9.62 9.80 -2.74
CA GLY A 61 -9.11 10.75 -1.76
C GLY A 61 -8.12 10.13 -0.79
N GLN A 62 -8.02 10.72 0.39
CA GLN A 62 -7.17 10.23 1.48
C GLN A 62 -7.87 9.11 2.26
N LEU A 63 -7.07 8.29 2.95
CA LEU A 63 -7.59 7.30 3.88
C LEU A 63 -8.26 7.97 5.09
N HIS A 64 -9.18 7.26 5.71
CA HIS A 64 -9.87 7.66 6.94
C HIS A 64 -9.78 6.55 8.00
N MET A 65 -10.28 6.81 9.22
CA MET A 65 -10.19 5.87 10.34
C MET A 65 -10.76 4.48 10.06
N GLY A 66 -11.77 4.36 9.19
CA GLY A 66 -12.30 3.08 8.76
C GLY A 66 -11.27 2.22 8.04
N HIS A 67 -10.50 2.83 7.13
CA HIS A 67 -9.38 2.14 6.48
C HIS A 67 -8.29 1.76 7.49
N ALA A 68 -7.96 2.67 8.41
CA ALA A 68 -6.95 2.38 9.43
C ALA A 68 -7.34 1.17 10.30
N LEU A 69 -8.62 1.05 10.67
CA LEU A 69 -9.13 -0.08 11.43
C LEU A 69 -9.02 -1.38 10.64
N ASP A 70 -9.53 -1.38 9.41
CA ASP A 70 -9.52 -2.56 8.53
C ASP A 70 -8.10 -3.08 8.28
N GLU A 71 -7.22 -2.17 7.87
CA GLU A 71 -5.83 -2.50 7.56
C GLU A 71 -5.04 -2.96 8.81
N THR A 72 -5.31 -2.36 9.97
CA THR A 72 -4.66 -2.77 11.22
C THR A 72 -5.06 -4.19 11.62
N MET A 73 -6.31 -4.58 11.45
CA MET A 73 -6.76 -5.94 11.74
C MET A 73 -6.07 -6.98 10.84
N GLN A 74 -5.92 -6.66 9.56
CA GLN A 74 -5.20 -7.52 8.61
C GLN A 74 -3.71 -7.60 8.96
N ASP A 75 -3.08 -6.47 9.27
CA ASP A 75 -1.66 -6.41 9.63
C ASP A 75 -1.34 -7.23 10.89
N ILE A 76 -2.21 -7.18 11.89
CA ILE A 76 -2.08 -8.02 13.10
C ILE A 76 -2.04 -9.50 12.71
N LEU A 77 -2.95 -9.95 11.87
CA LEU A 77 -3.01 -11.35 11.45
C LEU A 77 -1.78 -11.77 10.62
N ILE A 78 -1.34 -10.93 9.71
CA ILE A 78 -0.14 -11.18 8.89
C ILE A 78 1.10 -11.27 9.76
N ARG A 79 1.29 -10.31 10.69
CA ARG A 79 2.44 -10.32 11.61
C ARG A 79 2.41 -11.53 12.52
N PHE A 80 1.25 -11.88 13.05
CA PHE A 80 1.06 -13.07 13.88
C PHE A 80 1.44 -14.34 13.12
N LYS A 81 1.02 -14.48 11.86
CA LYS A 81 1.37 -15.63 11.02
C LYS A 81 2.86 -15.68 10.68
N ARG A 82 3.51 -14.55 10.42
CA ARG A 82 4.97 -14.51 10.28
C ARG A 82 5.69 -14.97 11.54
N MET A 83 5.23 -14.54 12.71
CA MET A 83 5.79 -14.98 14.01
C MET A 83 5.61 -16.48 14.25
N GLN A 84 4.54 -17.07 13.71
CA GLN A 84 4.31 -18.53 13.74
C GLN A 84 5.14 -19.31 12.70
N GLY A 85 5.98 -18.64 11.89
CA GLY A 85 6.83 -19.27 10.88
C GLY A 85 6.15 -19.54 9.54
N TYR A 86 4.94 -19.01 9.30
CA TYR A 86 4.29 -19.11 7.98
C TYR A 86 5.03 -18.24 6.95
N GLU A 87 4.93 -18.65 5.69
CA GLU A 87 5.24 -17.75 4.57
C GLU A 87 4.00 -16.88 4.31
N ALA A 88 4.02 -15.66 4.85
CA ALA A 88 2.83 -14.82 4.89
C ALA A 88 2.92 -13.69 3.87
N LEU A 89 1.98 -13.67 2.94
CA LEU A 89 1.80 -12.62 1.94
C LEU A 89 0.62 -11.73 2.31
N TRP A 90 0.87 -10.44 2.46
CA TRP A 90 -0.17 -9.43 2.43
C TRP A 90 -0.08 -8.66 1.12
N GLN A 91 -0.99 -8.96 0.20
CA GLN A 91 -1.02 -8.42 -1.16
C GLN A 91 -1.67 -7.04 -1.15
N PRO A 92 -0.92 -5.94 -1.37
CA PRO A 92 -1.48 -4.60 -1.42
C PRO A 92 -2.01 -4.23 -2.80
N GLY A 93 -2.87 -3.23 -2.83
CA GLY A 93 -3.36 -2.65 -4.07
C GLY A 93 -4.17 -1.38 -3.85
N THR A 94 -4.55 -0.74 -4.95
CA THR A 94 -5.47 0.40 -4.97
C THR A 94 -6.51 0.21 -6.07
N ASP A 95 -7.72 0.75 -5.85
CA ASP A 95 -8.83 0.63 -6.79
C ASP A 95 -9.05 1.95 -7.53
N HIS A 96 -9.20 1.86 -8.84
CA HIS A 96 -9.55 3.00 -9.70
C HIS A 96 -10.95 3.55 -9.41
N ALA A 97 -11.85 2.77 -8.80
CA ALA A 97 -13.20 3.16 -8.36
C ALA A 97 -14.05 3.89 -9.39
N ALA A 98 -13.75 3.73 -10.66
CA ALA A 98 -14.45 4.23 -11.85
C ALA A 98 -15.31 5.49 -11.63
N ILE A 99 -16.63 5.34 -11.40
CA ILE A 99 -17.61 6.43 -11.27
C ILE A 99 -17.22 7.43 -10.17
N ALA A 100 -16.82 6.94 -9.00
CA ALA A 100 -16.49 7.80 -7.86
C ALA A 100 -15.26 8.67 -8.12
N THR A 101 -14.24 8.11 -8.77
CA THR A 101 -13.03 8.85 -9.19
C THR A 101 -13.36 9.85 -10.28
N GLU A 102 -14.19 9.46 -11.27
CA GLU A 102 -14.62 10.35 -12.33
C GLU A 102 -15.35 11.59 -11.77
N VAL A 103 -16.25 11.42 -10.81
CA VAL A 103 -16.92 12.55 -10.14
C VAL A 103 -15.91 13.49 -9.48
N LYS A 104 -14.88 12.96 -8.80
CA LYS A 104 -13.83 13.77 -8.19
C LYS A 104 -13.01 14.56 -9.20
N VAL A 105 -12.68 13.95 -10.33
CA VAL A 105 -11.96 14.62 -11.41
C VAL A 105 -12.82 15.72 -12.02
N ILE A 106 -14.11 15.47 -12.28
CA ILE A 106 -15.05 16.46 -12.79
C ILE A 106 -15.18 17.64 -11.81
N ASP A 107 -15.29 17.38 -10.52
CA ASP A 107 -15.38 18.44 -9.50
C ASP A 107 -14.11 19.30 -9.45
N LYS A 108 -12.93 18.70 -9.68
CA LYS A 108 -11.67 19.42 -9.78
C LYS A 108 -11.66 20.32 -11.02
N LEU A 109 -11.99 19.76 -12.20
CA LEU A 109 -12.06 20.51 -13.46
C LEU A 109 -13.03 21.68 -13.40
N LYS A 110 -14.23 21.49 -12.80
CA LYS A 110 -15.20 22.57 -12.61
C LYS A 110 -14.65 23.71 -11.76
N LYS A 111 -13.84 23.44 -10.74
CA LYS A 111 -13.19 24.48 -9.92
C LYS A 111 -12.14 25.25 -10.72
N GLU A 112 -11.58 24.64 -11.74
CA GLU A 112 -10.64 25.24 -12.69
C GLU A 112 -11.35 25.92 -13.88
N GLY A 113 -12.69 25.89 -13.90
CA GLY A 113 -13.53 26.50 -14.96
C GLY A 113 -13.60 25.67 -16.23
N ILE A 114 -13.28 24.37 -16.16
CA ILE A 114 -13.24 23.45 -17.30
C ILE A 114 -14.47 22.54 -17.25
N ASP A 115 -15.23 22.45 -18.35
CA ASP A 115 -16.30 21.46 -18.50
C ASP A 115 -15.75 20.18 -19.16
N LYS A 116 -16.13 19.02 -18.60
CA LYS A 116 -15.75 17.72 -19.13
C LYS A 116 -16.11 17.55 -20.63
N HIS A 117 -17.25 18.09 -21.03
CA HIS A 117 -17.74 17.95 -22.42
C HIS A 117 -16.93 18.77 -23.43
N ASP A 118 -16.30 19.86 -22.97
CA ASP A 118 -15.52 20.74 -23.85
C ASP A 118 -14.15 20.16 -24.18
N ILE A 119 -13.56 19.36 -23.27
CA ILE A 119 -12.20 18.82 -23.43
C ILE A 119 -12.16 17.46 -24.15
N GLY A 120 -13.29 16.76 -24.24
CA GLY A 120 -13.37 15.44 -24.85
C GLY A 120 -12.73 14.31 -24.03
N ARG A 121 -12.88 13.07 -24.55
CA ARG A 121 -12.50 11.86 -23.81
C ARG A 121 -11.00 11.74 -23.53
N GLU A 122 -10.17 12.02 -24.52
CA GLU A 122 -8.72 11.81 -24.40
C GLU A 122 -8.09 12.74 -23.35
N GLU A 123 -8.47 14.01 -23.37
CA GLU A 123 -7.97 14.97 -22.39
C GLU A 123 -8.51 14.67 -21.00
N PHE A 124 -9.79 14.32 -20.89
CA PHE A 124 -10.35 13.87 -19.62
C PHE A 124 -9.59 12.68 -19.02
N LEU A 125 -9.19 11.70 -19.82
CA LEU A 125 -8.39 10.56 -19.36
C LEU A 125 -7.03 10.99 -18.81
N LYS A 126 -6.38 12.00 -19.39
CA LYS A 126 -5.12 12.52 -18.84
C LYS A 126 -5.32 13.08 -17.42
N HIS A 127 -6.41 13.82 -17.21
CA HIS A 127 -6.76 14.32 -15.87
C HIS A 127 -7.08 13.19 -14.88
N ALA A 128 -7.75 12.13 -15.33
CA ALA A 128 -8.03 10.96 -14.51
C ALA A 128 -6.76 10.19 -14.12
N TRP A 129 -5.81 10.02 -15.04
CA TRP A 129 -4.51 9.42 -14.74
C TRP A 129 -3.66 10.28 -13.81
N ALA A 130 -3.64 11.60 -14.01
CA ALA A 130 -2.96 12.52 -13.11
C ALA A 130 -3.54 12.47 -11.68
N TRP A 131 -4.86 12.36 -11.56
CA TRP A 131 -5.54 12.14 -10.28
C TRP A 131 -5.09 10.84 -9.61
N LYS A 132 -5.05 9.74 -10.36
CA LYS A 132 -4.57 8.43 -9.87
C LYS A 132 -3.13 8.50 -9.35
N GLU A 133 -2.23 9.16 -10.10
CA GLU A 133 -0.84 9.32 -9.64
C GLU A 133 -0.76 10.11 -8.34
N GLU A 134 -1.52 11.19 -8.24
CA GLU A 134 -1.54 12.03 -7.03
C GLU A 134 -2.09 11.28 -5.80
N TYR A 135 -3.26 10.67 -5.92
CA TYR A 135 -3.96 10.07 -4.77
C TYR A 135 -3.55 8.64 -4.48
N GLY A 136 -3.19 7.84 -5.48
CA GLY A 136 -2.65 6.50 -5.28
C GLY A 136 -1.35 6.55 -4.47
N GLY A 137 -0.42 7.43 -4.83
CA GLY A 137 0.80 7.63 -4.06
C GLY A 137 0.55 8.12 -2.62
N LYS A 138 -0.44 9.00 -2.41
CA LYS A 138 -0.83 9.45 -1.05
C LYS A 138 -1.36 8.30 -0.20
N ILE A 139 -2.23 7.46 -0.75
CA ILE A 139 -2.79 6.29 -0.06
C ILE A 139 -1.68 5.34 0.39
N ILE A 140 -0.79 4.95 -0.51
CA ILE A 140 0.34 4.07 -0.19
C ILE A 140 1.24 4.67 0.90
N ASN A 141 1.53 5.96 0.81
CA ASN A 141 2.32 6.65 1.85
C ASN A 141 1.60 6.68 3.21
N GLN A 142 0.27 6.86 3.23
CA GLN A 142 -0.50 6.81 4.47
C GLN A 142 -0.47 5.40 5.10
N LEU A 143 -0.60 4.34 4.30
CA LEU A 143 -0.48 2.95 4.76
C LEU A 143 0.92 2.67 5.33
N LYS A 144 1.97 3.14 4.66
CA LYS A 144 3.35 3.04 5.16
C LYS A 144 3.54 3.79 6.48
N LYS A 145 2.93 4.98 6.62
CA LYS A 145 2.95 5.74 7.87
C LYS A 145 2.17 5.06 9.00
N LEU A 146 1.12 4.34 8.67
CA LEU A 146 0.40 3.49 9.63
C LEU A 146 1.26 2.28 10.09
N GLY A 147 2.35 1.99 9.39
CA GLY A 147 3.24 0.88 9.67
C GLY A 147 2.83 -0.43 8.99
N ALA A 148 1.95 -0.39 7.99
CA ALA A 148 1.45 -1.57 7.31
C ALA A 148 2.58 -2.43 6.73
N SER A 149 2.58 -3.74 7.06
CA SER A 149 3.61 -4.70 6.67
C SER A 149 3.26 -5.45 5.38
N ALA A 150 2.71 -4.75 4.40
CA ALA A 150 2.35 -5.31 3.11
C ALA A 150 3.57 -5.51 2.19
N ASP A 151 3.44 -6.44 1.25
CA ASP A 151 4.47 -6.70 0.23
C ASP A 151 4.37 -5.68 -0.91
N TRP A 152 4.98 -4.51 -0.71
CA TRP A 152 4.88 -3.37 -1.63
C TRP A 152 5.48 -3.62 -3.01
N GLU A 153 6.36 -4.60 -3.16
CA GLU A 153 6.89 -4.99 -4.48
C GLU A 153 5.82 -5.66 -5.35
N ARG A 154 4.74 -6.13 -4.72
CA ARG A 154 3.59 -6.77 -5.38
C ARG A 154 2.37 -5.85 -5.46
N GLU A 155 2.53 -4.56 -5.20
CA GLU A 155 1.42 -3.61 -5.32
C GLU A 155 0.72 -3.73 -6.68
N ARG A 156 -0.61 -3.74 -6.64
CA ARG A 156 -1.45 -3.79 -7.85
C ARG A 156 -2.39 -2.60 -7.89
N PHE A 157 -2.65 -2.13 -9.08
CA PHE A 157 -3.72 -1.18 -9.36
C PHE A 157 -4.76 -1.88 -10.24
N THR A 158 -6.04 -1.73 -9.92
CA THR A 158 -7.11 -2.48 -10.60
C THR A 158 -7.24 -2.21 -12.09
N MET A 159 -6.60 -1.15 -12.62
CA MET A 159 -6.48 -0.88 -14.06
C MET A 159 -5.04 -1.01 -14.58
N ASP A 160 -4.13 -1.67 -13.85
CA ASP A 160 -2.82 -1.97 -14.42
C ASP A 160 -2.93 -2.92 -15.61
N GLU A 161 -1.86 -3.03 -16.38
CA GLU A 161 -1.83 -3.84 -17.60
C GLU A 161 -2.24 -5.30 -17.33
N GLY A 162 -1.74 -5.91 -16.24
CA GLY A 162 -2.04 -7.28 -15.90
C GLY A 162 -3.49 -7.49 -15.49
N CYS A 163 -4.05 -6.61 -14.65
CA CYS A 163 -5.46 -6.65 -14.28
C CYS A 163 -6.37 -6.38 -15.49
N SER A 164 -6.04 -5.41 -16.34
CA SER A 164 -6.79 -5.11 -17.56
C SER A 164 -6.81 -6.29 -18.51
N LYS A 165 -5.66 -6.96 -18.69
CA LYS A 165 -5.57 -8.16 -19.52
C LYS A 165 -6.41 -9.31 -18.93
N ALA A 166 -6.34 -9.54 -17.62
CA ALA A 166 -7.13 -10.57 -16.97
C ALA A 166 -8.64 -10.34 -17.12
N VAL A 167 -9.10 -9.08 -17.04
CA VAL A 167 -10.51 -8.73 -17.27
C VAL A 167 -10.92 -9.01 -18.72
N GLN A 168 -10.07 -8.71 -19.70
CA GLN A 168 -10.33 -9.00 -21.11
C GLN A 168 -10.46 -10.51 -21.35
N GLU A 169 -9.52 -11.30 -20.83
CA GLU A 169 -9.55 -12.76 -20.94
C GLU A 169 -10.83 -13.34 -20.30
N LEU A 170 -11.20 -12.86 -19.12
CA LEU A 170 -12.41 -13.30 -18.43
C LEU A 170 -13.67 -12.96 -19.23
N SER A 171 -13.74 -11.75 -19.83
CA SER A 171 -14.84 -11.35 -20.69
C SER A 171 -14.98 -12.26 -21.91
N LEU A 172 -13.87 -12.61 -22.56
CA LEU A 172 -13.86 -13.50 -23.72
C LEU A 172 -14.34 -14.92 -23.40
N ILE A 173 -14.10 -15.41 -22.20
CA ILE A 173 -14.60 -16.72 -21.74
C ILE A 173 -16.14 -16.75 -21.67
N HIS A 174 -16.77 -15.62 -21.40
CA HIS A 174 -18.23 -15.51 -21.20
C HIS A 174 -18.99 -15.04 -22.46
N ILE A 175 -18.30 -14.58 -23.47
CA ILE A 175 -18.87 -14.16 -24.74
C ILE A 175 -18.77 -15.27 -25.77
#